data_903f1298e7e8d99582c34ff874463e78
#
_entry.id   903f1298e7e8d99582c34ff874463e78
#
_cell.length_a   1.000
_cell.length_b   1.000
_cell.length_c   1.000
_cell.angle_alpha   90.00
_cell.angle_beta   90.00
_cell.angle_gamma   90.00
#
_symmetry.space_group_name_H-M   'P 1'
#
loop_
_entity.id
_entity.type
_entity.pdbx_description
1 polymer ?
#
loop_
_entity_poly.entity_id
_entity_poly.type
_entity_poly.pdbx_seq_one_letter_code
_entity_poly.pdbx_strand_id
1 'polypeptide(L)'
;DAELEKIFSRVGKYMKIAHAKDCMLAQDTSEKHADIDADESHTFRGSGDVELPAAGLGALNYELYVKLLAEQHPNMPIIVEHVDEGDIPRAKAFVDGVLRKVGV
;
A
#
# COMPACT_ATOMS: atom_id res chain seq x y z
N ASP A 1 1.90 -12.98 2.57
CA ASP A 1 0.77 -13.02 3.50
C ASP A 1 1.18 -13.52 4.89
N ALA A 2 1.92 -14.62 4.98
CA ALA A 2 2.42 -15.14 6.26
C ALA A 2 3.33 -14.15 6.99
N GLU A 3 4.16 -13.42 6.26
CA GLU A 3 5.02 -12.37 6.84
C GLU A 3 4.18 -11.20 7.39
N LEU A 4 3.14 -10.80 6.68
CA LEU A 4 2.25 -9.74 7.13
C LEU A 4 1.53 -10.13 8.42
N GLU A 5 0.98 -11.33 8.49
CA GLU A 5 0.35 -11.88 9.69
C GLU A 5 1.33 -11.95 10.86
N LYS A 6 2.56 -12.40 10.60
CA LYS A 6 3.62 -12.48 11.61
C LYS A 6 3.97 -11.10 12.19
N ILE A 7 4.09 -10.09 11.33
CA ILE A 7 4.37 -8.72 11.75
C ILE A 7 3.25 -8.22 12.66
N PHE A 8 2.00 -8.37 12.24
CA PHE A 8 0.85 -7.94 13.05
C PHE A 8 0.75 -8.69 14.37
N SER A 9 1.09 -9.97 14.41
CA SER A 9 1.06 -10.75 15.66
C SER A 9 2.11 -10.26 16.67
N ARG A 10 3.22 -9.73 16.20
CA ARG A 10 4.33 -9.28 17.05
C ARG A 10 4.23 -7.83 17.47
N VAL A 11 3.92 -6.95 16.53
CA VAL A 11 3.98 -5.50 16.77
C VAL A 11 2.64 -4.80 16.61
N GLY A 12 1.61 -5.46 16.10
CA GLY A 12 0.32 -4.84 15.82
C GLY A 12 -0.28 -4.09 17.01
N LYS A 13 -0.18 -4.64 18.21
CA LYS A 13 -0.69 -4.01 19.43
C LYS A 13 -0.03 -2.68 19.79
N TYR A 14 1.15 -2.41 19.26
CA TYR A 14 1.88 -1.16 19.51
C TYR A 14 1.63 -0.10 18.44
N MET A 15 0.90 -0.43 17.38
CA MET A 15 0.65 0.50 16.29
C MET A 15 -0.21 1.67 16.74
N LYS A 16 0.16 2.87 16.31
CA LYS A 16 -0.57 4.12 16.61
C LYS A 16 -1.07 4.80 15.36
N ILE A 17 -0.49 4.47 14.21
CA ILE A 17 -0.83 5.04 12.92
C ILE A 17 -0.48 4.02 11.85
N ALA A 18 -1.18 4.05 10.74
CA ALA A 18 -0.89 3.22 9.59
C ALA A 18 -0.62 4.07 8.35
N HIS A 19 0.25 3.58 7.48
CA HIS A 19 0.56 4.22 6.21
C HIS A 19 0.11 3.32 5.06
N ALA A 20 -0.53 3.91 4.07
CA ALA A 20 -0.89 3.25 2.83
C ALA A 20 0.17 3.58 1.78
N LYS A 21 1.13 2.69 1.65
CA LYS A 21 2.13 2.68 0.59
C LYS A 21 2.30 1.26 0.09
N ASP A 22 3.02 1.06 -0.96
CA ASP A 22 3.20 -0.27 -1.52
C ASP A 22 4.68 -0.59 -1.68
N CYS A 23 4.99 -1.81 -2.05
CA CYS A 23 6.35 -2.24 -2.31
C CYS A 23 6.37 -3.29 -3.42
N MET A 24 7.46 -3.33 -4.15
CA MET A 24 7.71 -4.35 -5.15
C MET A 24 9.19 -4.45 -5.47
N LEU A 25 9.61 -5.57 -6.06
CA LEU A 25 10.95 -5.69 -6.59
C LEU A 25 11.05 -4.95 -7.92
N ALA A 26 12.19 -4.30 -8.18
CA ALA A 26 12.41 -3.50 -9.38
C ALA A 26 12.16 -4.27 -10.69
N GLN A 27 12.45 -5.56 -10.69
CA GLN A 27 12.24 -6.43 -11.86
C GLN A 27 10.75 -6.64 -12.19
N ASP A 28 9.85 -6.40 -11.27
CA ASP A 28 8.41 -6.56 -11.47
C ASP A 28 7.73 -5.29 -11.99
N THR A 29 8.44 -4.18 -11.99
CA THR A 29 7.90 -2.85 -12.27
C THR A 29 7.40 -2.72 -13.70
N SER A 30 8.16 -3.27 -14.66
CA SER A 30 7.88 -3.10 -16.07
C SER A 30 6.59 -3.77 -16.54
N GLU A 31 6.19 -4.86 -15.90
CA GLU A 31 4.96 -5.58 -16.27
C GLU A 31 3.70 -4.91 -15.72
N LYS A 32 3.77 -4.42 -14.48
CA LYS A 32 2.60 -3.81 -13.82
C LYS A 32 2.31 -2.39 -14.25
N HIS A 33 3.29 -1.70 -14.81
CA HIS A 33 3.16 -0.29 -15.17
C HIS A 33 3.11 -0.05 -16.70
N ALA A 34 3.03 -1.12 -17.50
CA ALA A 34 2.95 -1.00 -18.95
C ALA A 34 1.74 -0.21 -19.44
N ASP A 35 0.66 -0.19 -18.68
CA ASP A 35 -0.58 0.51 -19.00
C ASP A 35 -0.71 1.88 -18.33
N ILE A 36 0.26 2.26 -17.50
CA ILE A 36 0.31 3.59 -16.92
C ILE A 36 1.09 4.45 -17.90
N ASP A 37 0.42 5.47 -18.44
CA ASP A 37 1.09 6.44 -19.30
C ASP A 37 2.41 6.82 -18.67
N ALA A 38 3.46 6.71 -19.46
CA ALA A 38 4.83 7.01 -19.04
C ALA A 38 5.02 8.50 -18.77
N ASP A 39 4.13 9.09 -18.00
CA ASP A 39 4.30 10.41 -17.43
C ASP A 39 5.41 10.30 -16.39
N GLU A 40 6.47 11.03 -16.60
CA GLU A 40 7.64 11.08 -15.70
C GLU A 40 7.30 11.49 -14.26
N SER A 41 6.02 11.82 -13.99
CA SER A 41 5.53 12.17 -12.66
C SER A 41 5.45 10.97 -11.70
N HIS A 42 5.50 9.73 -12.21
CA HIS A 42 5.45 8.54 -11.36
C HIS A 42 6.85 8.17 -10.87
N THR A 43 7.32 8.87 -9.87
CA THR A 43 8.59 8.53 -9.22
C THR A 43 8.38 7.38 -8.26
N PHE A 44 8.97 6.23 -8.57
CA PHE A 44 9.05 5.13 -7.64
C PHE A 44 10.18 5.41 -6.65
N ARG A 45 9.87 5.32 -5.38
CA ARG A 45 10.83 5.55 -4.31
C ARG A 45 11.23 4.21 -3.72
N GLY A 46 12.49 4.09 -3.35
CA GLY A 46 13.03 2.86 -2.79
C GLY A 46 14.53 2.88 -2.78
N SER A 47 15.15 1.76 -2.46
CA SER A 47 16.59 1.58 -2.52
C SER A 47 16.95 0.17 -2.93
N GLY A 48 18.03 0.02 -3.70
CA GLY A 48 18.46 -1.28 -4.20
C GLY A 48 17.42 -1.85 -5.18
N ASP A 49 17.01 -3.08 -4.93
CA ASP A 49 16.05 -3.80 -5.77
C ASP A 49 14.59 -3.62 -5.32
N VAL A 50 14.36 -2.77 -4.32
CA VAL A 50 13.01 -2.53 -3.78
C VAL A 50 12.52 -1.16 -4.21
N GLU A 51 11.33 -1.12 -4.79
CA GLU A 51 10.63 0.12 -5.13
C GLU A 51 9.44 0.30 -4.22
N LEU A 52 9.09 1.56 -3.93
CA LEU A 52 8.00 1.94 -3.04
C LEU A 52 6.98 2.77 -3.83
N PRO A 53 6.17 2.13 -4.69
CA PRO A 53 5.14 2.84 -5.44
C PRO A 53 3.97 3.26 -4.55
N ALA A 54 3.08 4.07 -5.11
CA ALA A 54 1.83 4.42 -4.47
C ALA A 54 0.97 3.19 -4.18
N ALA A 55 0.08 3.29 -3.21
CA ALA A 55 -0.83 2.22 -2.85
C ALA A 55 -1.60 1.70 -4.06
N GLY A 56 -1.61 0.40 -4.23
CA GLY A 56 -2.25 -0.30 -5.33
C GLY A 56 -1.37 -0.58 -6.53
N LEU A 57 -0.17 -0.02 -6.59
CA LEU A 57 0.77 -0.21 -7.71
C LEU A 57 1.86 -1.24 -7.42
N GLY A 58 1.86 -1.83 -6.25
CA GLY A 58 2.87 -2.80 -5.82
C GLY A 58 2.31 -4.20 -5.59
N ALA A 59 3.00 -4.95 -4.75
CA ALA A 59 2.73 -6.35 -4.47
C ALA A 59 2.10 -6.61 -3.10
N LEU A 60 1.85 -5.58 -2.29
CA LEU A 60 1.26 -5.76 -0.97
C LEU A 60 -0.17 -6.28 -1.08
N ASN A 61 -0.51 -7.30 -0.29
CA ASN A 61 -1.88 -7.77 -0.15
C ASN A 61 -2.69 -6.80 0.73
N TYR A 62 -3.26 -5.79 0.10
CA TYR A 62 -4.00 -4.74 0.79
C TYR A 62 -5.25 -5.22 1.50
N GLU A 63 -5.93 -6.23 0.96
CA GLU A 63 -7.12 -6.78 1.61
C GLU A 63 -6.75 -7.40 2.96
N LEU A 64 -5.69 -8.21 2.97
CA LEU A 64 -5.18 -8.79 4.21
C LEU A 64 -4.68 -7.71 5.17
N TYR A 65 -3.91 -6.74 4.67
CA TYR A 65 -3.39 -5.64 5.47
C TYR A 65 -4.50 -4.87 6.18
N VAL A 66 -5.51 -4.45 5.43
CA VAL A 66 -6.64 -3.69 5.99
C VAL A 66 -7.46 -4.55 6.96
N LYS A 67 -7.65 -5.82 6.64
CA LYS A 67 -8.36 -6.75 7.54
C LYS A 67 -7.66 -6.89 8.89
N LEU A 68 -6.36 -7.16 8.87
CA LEU A 68 -5.56 -7.27 10.10
C LEU A 68 -5.57 -5.97 10.91
N LEU A 69 -5.47 -4.84 10.21
CA LEU A 69 -5.51 -3.54 10.83
C LEU A 69 -6.86 -3.28 11.50
N ALA A 70 -7.96 -3.57 10.82
CA ALA A 70 -9.31 -3.38 11.35
C ALA A 70 -9.62 -4.30 12.53
N GLU A 71 -9.08 -5.52 12.54
CA GLU A 71 -9.25 -6.46 13.64
C GLU A 71 -8.61 -5.97 14.94
N GLN A 72 -7.46 -5.29 14.84
CA GLN A 72 -6.72 -4.81 16.01
C GLN A 72 -7.00 -3.35 16.34
N HIS A 73 -7.24 -2.53 15.33
CA HIS A 73 -7.39 -1.07 15.47
C HIS A 73 -8.46 -0.52 14.52
N PRO A 74 -9.76 -0.75 14.82
CA PRO A 74 -10.84 -0.41 13.88
C PRO A 74 -10.96 1.09 13.54
N ASN A 75 -10.39 1.97 14.35
CA ASN A 75 -10.46 3.42 14.12
C ASN A 75 -9.10 4.05 13.82
N MET A 76 -8.12 3.24 13.44
CA MET A 76 -6.78 3.76 13.16
C MET A 76 -6.76 4.60 11.88
N PRO A 77 -6.21 5.83 11.93
CA PRO A 77 -6.02 6.62 10.71
C PRO A 77 -5.02 5.94 9.76
N ILE A 78 -5.33 5.98 8.47
CA ILE A 78 -4.43 5.50 7.42
C ILE A 78 -3.98 6.71 6.58
N ILE A 79 -2.68 6.95 6.54
CA ILE A 79 -2.10 8.05 5.78
C ILE A 79 -1.60 7.51 4.43
N VAL A 80 -2.11 8.06 3.34
CA VAL A 80 -1.60 7.75 2.00
C VAL A 80 -0.22 8.36 1.85
N GLU A 81 0.77 7.56 1.53
CA GLU A 81 2.18 7.93 1.51
C GLU A 81 2.84 7.52 0.19
N HIS A 82 3.97 8.15 -0.13
CA HIS A 82 4.76 7.87 -1.33
C HIS A 82 3.94 8.05 -2.62
N VAL A 83 3.20 9.14 -2.70
CA VAL A 83 2.42 9.51 -3.89
C VAL A 83 2.85 10.87 -4.40
N ASP A 84 2.85 11.02 -5.71
CA ASP A 84 2.94 12.32 -6.35
C ASP A 84 1.56 12.97 -6.35
N GLU A 85 1.50 14.29 -6.43
CA GLU A 85 0.25 15.03 -6.35
C GLU A 85 -0.82 14.51 -7.31
N GLY A 86 -0.42 14.20 -8.55
CA GLY A 86 -1.33 13.67 -9.56
C GLY A 86 -1.87 12.26 -9.26
N ASP A 87 -1.20 11.50 -8.38
CA ASP A 87 -1.59 10.13 -8.01
C ASP A 87 -2.49 10.08 -6.77
N ILE A 88 -2.63 11.17 -6.05
CA ILE A 88 -3.41 11.20 -4.80
C ILE A 88 -4.84 10.69 -5.02
N PRO A 89 -5.61 11.17 -6.02
CA PRO A 89 -6.98 10.69 -6.23
C PRO A 89 -7.05 9.18 -6.49
N ARG A 90 -6.12 8.63 -7.27
CA ARG A 90 -6.08 7.21 -7.59
C ARG A 90 -5.73 6.36 -6.37
N ALA A 91 -4.69 6.74 -5.63
CA ALA A 91 -4.27 6.04 -4.43
C ALA A 91 -5.38 6.05 -3.38
N LYS A 92 -6.02 7.19 -3.18
CA LYS A 92 -7.16 7.28 -2.26
C LYS A 92 -8.33 6.40 -2.70
N ALA A 93 -8.69 6.44 -3.97
CA ALA A 93 -9.78 5.61 -4.51
C ALA A 93 -9.48 4.12 -4.35
N PHE A 94 -8.23 3.71 -4.54
CA PHE A 94 -7.80 2.33 -4.31
C PHE A 94 -7.99 1.92 -2.85
N VAL A 95 -7.47 2.71 -1.90
CA VAL A 95 -7.60 2.42 -0.47
C VAL A 95 -9.06 2.39 -0.04
N ASP A 96 -9.85 3.37 -0.46
CA ASP A 96 -11.30 3.42 -0.17
C ASP A 96 -12.02 2.17 -0.71
N GLY A 97 -11.63 1.70 -1.90
CA GLY A 97 -12.17 0.49 -2.51
C GLY A 97 -11.85 -0.76 -1.69
N VAL A 98 -10.62 -0.88 -1.19
CA VAL A 98 -10.23 -2.00 -0.32
C VAL A 98 -11.00 -1.95 1.01
N LEU A 99 -11.12 -0.77 1.61
CA LEU A 99 -11.89 -0.59 2.85
C LEU A 99 -13.33 -1.07 2.68
N ARG A 100 -14.00 -0.66 1.59
CA ARG A 100 -15.36 -1.12 1.29
C ARG A 100 -15.43 -2.63 1.08
N LYS A 101 -14.48 -3.20 0.37
CA LYS A 101 -14.44 -4.64 0.09
C LYS A 101 -14.25 -5.47 1.35
N VAL A 102 -13.42 -5.01 2.26
CA VAL A 102 -13.17 -5.66 3.56
C VAL A 102 -14.34 -5.44 4.53
N GLY A 103 -15.15 -4.43 4.34
CA GLY A 103 -16.33 -4.15 5.16
C GLY A 103 -16.07 -3.25 6.36
N VAL A 104 -15.13 -2.35 6.23
CA VAL A 104 -14.78 -1.37 7.29
C VAL A 104 -15.05 0.05 6.86
#